data_899182f48a5e6316cd0ce8cfcb614535
#
_entry.id   899182f48a5e6316cd0ce8cfcb614535
#
_cell.length_a   1.000
_cell.length_b   1.000
_cell.length_c   1.000
_cell.angle_alpha   90.00
_cell.angle_beta   90.00
_cell.angle_gamma   90.00
#
_symmetry.space_group_name_H-M   'P 1'
#
loop_
_entity.id
_entity.type
_entity.pdbx_description
1 polymer ?
#
loop_
_entity_poly.entity_id
_entity_poly.type
_entity_poly.pdbx_seq_one_letter_code
_entity_poly.pdbx_strand_id
1 'polypeptide(L)'
;MCIRDRNELAEKLGVSNKTISKWETARGLPDITLIEPLASALGVSVIELINGEYRINKNVSCNVRKSKFYICPVCGNIIHATGSAVVSCCGIVLPEADSEEADISHEFEIIYIDSRYYIKANHPMTKEHYISFIAYVTDGRFEMKKRYPEGNAEADFLGRGHGFIFAYCNRHGLFRKRV
;
A
#
# COMPACT_ATOMS: atom_id res chain seq x y z
N MET A 1 18.99 -24.88 13.00
CA MET A 1 19.51 -23.60 13.55
C MET A 1 20.78 -23.88 14.32
N CYS A 2 21.86 -23.09 14.14
CA CYS A 2 23.16 -23.28 14.83
C CYS A 2 23.03 -22.87 16.31
N ILE A 3 23.91 -23.41 17.19
CA ILE A 3 23.91 -23.07 18.64
C ILE A 3 24.11 -21.56 18.84
N ARG A 4 24.89 -20.92 17.96
CA ARG A 4 25.16 -19.48 17.99
C ARG A 4 23.89 -18.66 17.70
N ASP A 5 23.10 -19.11 16.72
CA ASP A 5 21.87 -18.46 16.32
C ASP A 5 20.78 -18.54 17.41
N ARG A 6 20.78 -19.65 18.20
CA ARG A 6 19.86 -19.82 19.34
C ARG A 6 20.15 -18.86 20.48
N ASN A 7 21.44 -18.66 20.79
CA ASN A 7 21.86 -17.73 21.85
C ASN A 7 21.46 -16.30 21.50
N GLU A 8 21.69 -15.88 20.27
CA GLU A 8 21.35 -14.56 19.80
C GLU A 8 19.81 -14.33 19.80
N LEU A 9 19.05 -15.33 19.38
CA LEU A 9 17.60 -15.28 19.43
C LEU A 9 17.07 -15.24 20.87
N ALA A 10 17.66 -16.03 21.76
CA ALA A 10 17.30 -16.07 23.17
C ALA A 10 17.54 -14.72 23.86
N GLU A 11 18.66 -14.06 23.58
CA GLU A 11 18.96 -12.71 24.07
C GLU A 11 17.94 -11.68 23.55
N LYS A 12 17.64 -11.68 22.25
CA LYS A 12 16.66 -10.76 21.64
C LYS A 12 15.27 -10.90 22.26
N LEU A 13 14.90 -12.12 22.66
CA LEU A 13 13.56 -12.40 23.21
C LEU A 13 13.52 -12.37 24.75
N GLY A 14 14.65 -12.20 25.42
CA GLY A 14 14.74 -12.23 26.89
C GLY A 14 14.40 -13.59 27.48
N VAL A 15 14.62 -14.70 26.75
CA VAL A 15 14.33 -16.07 27.18
C VAL A 15 15.60 -16.92 27.28
N SER A 16 15.51 -18.11 27.93
CA SER A 16 16.65 -19.02 28.00
C SER A 16 16.85 -19.78 26.67
N ASN A 17 18.11 -20.15 26.39
CA ASN A 17 18.45 -21.00 25.25
C ASN A 17 17.72 -22.37 25.31
N LYS A 18 17.47 -22.89 26.52
CA LYS A 18 16.66 -24.10 26.72
C LYS A 18 15.21 -23.93 26.27
N THR A 19 14.65 -22.71 26.41
CA THR A 19 13.30 -22.37 25.97
C THR A 19 13.22 -22.42 24.44
N ILE A 20 14.16 -21.79 23.74
CA ILE A 20 14.25 -21.86 22.27
C ILE A 20 14.37 -23.33 21.80
N SER A 21 15.23 -24.11 22.44
CA SER A 21 15.40 -25.52 22.09
C SER A 21 14.13 -26.35 22.28
N LYS A 22 13.30 -26.04 23.28
CA LYS A 22 12.00 -26.70 23.47
C LYS A 22 11.05 -26.36 22.33
N TRP A 23 11.02 -25.11 21.88
CA TRP A 23 10.17 -24.69 20.75
C TRP A 23 10.59 -25.38 19.45
N GLU A 24 11.89 -25.42 19.16
CA GLU A 24 12.44 -26.12 17.98
C GLU A 24 12.11 -27.62 17.94
N THR A 25 12.02 -28.24 19.11
CA THR A 25 11.75 -29.68 19.24
C THR A 25 10.29 -30.01 19.50
N ALA A 26 9.39 -29.00 19.33
CA ALA A 26 7.95 -29.09 19.60
C ALA A 26 7.59 -29.60 21.01
N ARG A 27 8.50 -29.40 22.00
CA ARG A 27 8.27 -29.74 23.42
C ARG A 27 7.68 -28.59 24.22
N GLY A 28 7.30 -27.53 23.56
CA GLY A 28 6.64 -26.34 24.11
C GLY A 28 6.36 -25.36 22.99
N LEU A 29 5.46 -24.42 23.25
CA LEU A 29 5.12 -23.33 22.35
C LEU A 29 5.54 -22.00 22.97
N PRO A 30 5.89 -20.99 22.16
CA PRO A 30 6.06 -19.63 22.67
C PRO A 30 4.76 -19.08 23.23
N ASP A 31 4.87 -18.27 24.27
CA ASP A 31 3.74 -17.49 24.77
C ASP A 31 3.23 -16.54 23.67
N ILE A 32 1.93 -16.26 23.68
CA ILE A 32 1.31 -15.39 22.67
C ILE A 32 1.96 -14.00 22.62
N THR A 33 2.43 -13.50 23.74
CA THR A 33 3.12 -12.21 23.86
C THR A 33 4.50 -12.21 23.19
N LEU A 34 5.08 -13.39 22.96
CA LEU A 34 6.38 -13.55 22.31
C LEU A 34 6.28 -13.82 20.80
N ILE A 35 5.07 -14.02 20.27
CA ILE A 35 4.90 -14.36 18.83
C ILE A 35 5.36 -13.21 17.94
N GLU A 36 4.97 -11.97 18.23
CA GLU A 36 5.36 -10.80 17.45
C GLU A 36 6.87 -10.50 17.56
N PRO A 37 7.50 -10.47 18.76
CA PRO A 37 8.95 -10.35 18.89
C PRO A 37 9.71 -11.48 18.19
N LEU A 38 9.20 -12.71 18.24
CA LEU A 38 9.80 -13.88 17.58
C LEU A 38 9.74 -13.74 16.06
N ALA A 39 8.59 -13.36 15.49
CA ALA A 39 8.42 -13.12 14.07
C ALA A 39 9.37 -12.01 13.58
N SER A 40 9.46 -10.92 14.31
CA SER A 40 10.38 -9.80 14.04
C SER A 40 11.84 -10.24 14.08
N ALA A 41 12.24 -11.01 15.09
CA ALA A 41 13.60 -11.49 15.23
C ALA A 41 14.02 -12.48 14.12
N LEU A 42 13.04 -13.23 13.59
CA LEU A 42 13.23 -14.17 12.47
C LEU A 42 13.09 -13.50 11.09
N GLY A 43 12.63 -12.24 11.03
CA GLY A 43 12.40 -11.53 9.78
C GLY A 43 11.22 -12.07 8.96
N VAL A 44 10.21 -12.64 9.62
CA VAL A 44 9.00 -13.18 9.02
C VAL A 44 7.76 -12.46 9.57
N SER A 45 6.65 -12.54 8.85
CA SER A 45 5.37 -12.06 9.40
C SER A 45 4.83 -13.04 10.47
N VAL A 46 4.00 -12.53 11.38
CA VAL A 46 3.31 -13.37 12.37
C VAL A 46 2.47 -14.47 11.70
N ILE A 47 1.85 -14.15 10.56
CA ILE A 47 1.05 -15.11 9.79
C ILE A 47 1.91 -16.23 9.21
N GLU A 48 3.07 -15.90 8.65
CA GLU A 48 4.03 -16.88 8.14
C GLU A 48 4.57 -17.78 9.26
N LEU A 49 4.84 -17.19 10.44
CA LEU A 49 5.31 -17.93 11.60
C LEU A 49 4.25 -18.93 12.09
N ILE A 50 2.98 -18.54 12.15
CA ILE A 50 1.87 -19.39 12.62
C ILE A 50 1.53 -20.48 11.60
N ASN A 51 1.50 -20.12 10.31
CA ASN A 51 1.16 -21.08 9.25
C ASN A 51 2.31 -22.03 8.89
N GLY A 52 3.52 -21.73 9.33
CA GLY A 52 4.72 -22.49 8.97
C GLY A 52 5.13 -22.36 7.50
N GLU A 53 4.53 -21.42 6.77
CA GLU A 53 4.82 -21.16 5.36
C GLU A 53 5.79 -19.97 5.24
N TYR A 54 7.06 -20.26 5.00
CA TYR A 54 8.05 -19.23 4.65
C TYR A 54 7.94 -18.94 3.15
N ARG A 55 7.44 -17.77 2.80
CA ARG A 55 7.40 -17.31 1.42
C ARG A 55 8.75 -16.75 1.00
N ILE A 56 9.53 -17.55 0.33
CA ILE A 56 10.76 -17.06 -0.31
C ILE A 56 10.38 -16.04 -1.37
N ASN A 57 10.94 -14.85 -1.27
CA ASN A 57 10.80 -13.86 -2.34
C ASN A 57 11.43 -14.42 -3.63
N LYS A 58 10.59 -14.84 -4.57
CA LYS A 58 11.00 -15.39 -5.86
C LYS A 58 11.48 -14.33 -6.86
N ASN A 59 11.89 -13.14 -6.40
CA ASN A 59 12.22 -12.01 -7.26
C ASN A 59 11.12 -11.64 -8.27
N VAL A 60 9.87 -11.82 -7.87
CA VAL A 60 8.74 -11.35 -8.69
C VAL A 60 8.73 -9.83 -8.60
N SER A 61 9.22 -9.18 -9.64
CA SER A 61 9.16 -7.73 -9.74
C SER A 61 7.71 -7.28 -9.89
N CYS A 62 7.24 -6.46 -8.97
CA CYS A 62 5.96 -5.77 -9.11
C CYS A 62 6.09 -4.70 -10.20
N ASN A 63 5.06 -4.57 -11.02
CA ASN A 63 5.02 -3.57 -12.07
C ASN A 63 4.26 -2.33 -11.57
N VAL A 64 4.87 -1.15 -11.66
CA VAL A 64 4.27 0.12 -11.26
C VAL A 64 2.93 0.38 -11.98
N ARG A 65 2.76 -0.09 -13.22
CA ARG A 65 1.46 -0.04 -13.92
C ARG A 65 0.34 -0.80 -13.23
N LYS A 66 0.68 -1.79 -12.41
CA LYS A 66 -0.28 -2.54 -11.58
C LYS A 66 -0.47 -1.90 -10.21
N SER A 67 -0.24 -0.61 -10.11
CA SER A 67 -0.45 0.17 -8.88
C SER A 67 -1.82 -0.08 -8.29
N LYS A 68 -1.83 -0.31 -6.98
CA LYS A 68 -3.01 -0.51 -6.16
C LYS A 68 -3.11 0.59 -5.14
N PHE A 69 -4.34 0.99 -4.87
CA PHE A 69 -4.63 2.03 -3.89
C PHE A 69 -5.54 1.47 -2.81
N TYR A 70 -5.24 1.84 -1.57
CA TYR A 70 -6.03 1.49 -0.39
C TYR A 70 -6.33 2.80 0.35
N ILE A 71 -7.59 3.12 0.52
CA ILE A 71 -8.01 4.36 1.14
C ILE A 71 -8.78 4.06 2.43
N CYS A 72 -8.32 4.65 3.53
CA CYS A 72 -8.97 4.48 4.82
C CYS A 72 -10.23 5.35 4.90
N PRO A 73 -11.43 4.76 5.10
CA PRO A 73 -12.65 5.54 5.21
C PRO A 73 -12.74 6.35 6.51
N VAL A 74 -11.93 6.03 7.51
CA VAL A 74 -11.94 6.70 8.82
C VAL A 74 -11.08 7.96 8.83
N CYS A 75 -9.80 7.85 8.38
CA CYS A 75 -8.84 8.96 8.48
C CYS A 75 -8.44 9.53 7.11
N GLY A 76 -8.93 8.98 5.99
CA GLY A 76 -8.57 9.41 4.65
C GLY A 76 -7.11 9.13 4.26
N ASN A 77 -6.42 8.23 4.99
CA ASN A 77 -5.08 7.81 4.64
C ASN A 77 -5.08 7.10 3.30
N ILE A 78 -4.09 7.41 2.46
CA ILE A 78 -3.93 6.84 1.12
C ILE A 78 -2.66 6.01 1.14
N ILE A 79 -2.78 4.73 0.83
CA ILE A 79 -1.67 3.80 0.76
C ILE A 79 -1.57 3.31 -0.68
N HIS A 80 -0.39 3.45 -1.26
CA HIS A 80 -0.07 2.99 -2.61
C HIS A 80 0.83 1.76 -2.52
N ALA A 81 0.52 0.75 -3.33
CA ALA A 81 1.34 -0.45 -3.49
C ALA A 81 1.53 -0.79 -4.97
N THR A 82 2.67 -1.38 -5.33
CA THR A 82 2.96 -1.84 -6.70
C THR A 82 2.42 -3.25 -6.99
N GLY A 83 1.66 -3.81 -6.05
CA GLY A 83 1.00 -5.12 -6.14
C GLY A 83 -0.04 -5.25 -5.05
N SER A 84 -0.78 -6.35 -5.04
CA SER A 84 -1.79 -6.62 -4.02
C SER A 84 -1.13 -6.84 -2.66
N ALA A 85 -1.67 -6.22 -1.63
CA ALA A 85 -1.19 -6.30 -0.26
C ALA A 85 -2.37 -6.40 0.72
N VAL A 86 -2.15 -7.00 1.87
CA VAL A 86 -3.07 -6.90 3.01
C VAL A 86 -2.66 -5.68 3.82
N VAL A 87 -3.51 -4.68 3.83
CA VAL A 87 -3.22 -3.37 4.44
C VAL A 87 -4.27 -3.08 5.49
N SER A 88 -3.86 -2.61 6.66
CA SER A 88 -4.79 -2.17 7.70
C SER A 88 -4.50 -0.72 8.12
N CYS A 89 -5.57 0.01 8.43
CA CYS A 89 -5.51 1.36 8.96
C CYS A 89 -6.71 1.60 9.88
N CYS A 90 -6.52 2.32 10.98
CA CYS A 90 -7.57 2.59 11.97
C CYS A 90 -8.33 1.34 12.44
N GLY A 91 -7.64 0.19 12.56
CA GLY A 91 -8.26 -1.08 12.99
C GLY A 91 -9.09 -1.80 11.92
N ILE A 92 -9.09 -1.33 10.67
CA ILE A 92 -9.84 -1.90 9.56
C ILE A 92 -8.86 -2.44 8.52
N VAL A 93 -9.12 -3.65 8.00
CA VAL A 93 -8.44 -4.16 6.81
C VAL A 93 -9.03 -3.44 5.61
N LEU A 94 -8.18 -2.74 4.87
CA LEU A 94 -8.61 -1.92 3.74
C LEU A 94 -8.76 -2.80 2.49
N PRO A 95 -9.90 -2.73 1.79
CA PRO A 95 -10.03 -3.32 0.47
C PRO A 95 -9.19 -2.52 -0.54
N GLU A 96 -8.78 -3.19 -1.60
CA GLU A 96 -8.22 -2.55 -2.77
C GLU A 96 -9.28 -1.66 -3.43
N ALA A 97 -8.92 -0.44 -3.78
CA ALA A 97 -9.80 0.45 -4.52
C ALA A 97 -9.84 0.03 -6.00
N ASP A 98 -10.97 -0.48 -6.45
CA ASP A 98 -11.20 -0.77 -7.86
C ASP A 98 -11.24 0.53 -8.66
N SER A 99 -10.55 0.56 -9.79
CA SER A 99 -10.52 1.74 -10.65
C SER A 99 -11.47 1.56 -11.84
N GLU A 100 -12.37 2.52 -12.00
CA GLU A 100 -13.28 2.60 -13.14
C GLU A 100 -12.74 3.58 -14.20
N GLU A 101 -13.15 3.41 -15.45
CA GLU A 101 -12.88 4.43 -16.47
C GLU A 101 -13.66 5.69 -16.13
N ALA A 102 -13.03 6.85 -16.33
CA ALA A 102 -13.66 8.13 -16.01
C ALA A 102 -14.95 8.34 -16.82
N ASP A 103 -16.04 8.53 -16.12
CA ASP A 103 -17.36 8.84 -16.68
C ASP A 103 -17.55 10.34 -16.90
N ILE A 104 -18.74 10.74 -17.40
CA ILE A 104 -19.07 12.15 -17.68
C ILE A 104 -18.99 13.02 -16.40
N SER A 105 -19.30 12.43 -15.23
CA SER A 105 -19.31 13.14 -13.94
C SER A 105 -17.91 13.30 -13.34
N HIS A 106 -16.97 12.45 -13.77
CA HIS A 106 -15.58 12.40 -13.28
C HIS A 106 -14.59 12.52 -14.43
N GLU A 107 -15.00 13.17 -15.53
CA GLU A 107 -14.12 13.35 -16.67
C GLU A 107 -12.95 14.27 -16.33
N PHE A 108 -11.76 13.89 -16.83
CA PHE A 108 -10.56 14.70 -16.73
C PHE A 108 -10.29 15.36 -18.08
N GLU A 109 -10.21 16.67 -18.07
CA GLU A 109 -9.55 17.40 -19.13
C GLU A 109 -8.04 17.23 -18.98
N ILE A 110 -7.37 16.74 -20.02
CA ILE A 110 -5.92 16.50 -20.00
C ILE A 110 -5.32 17.27 -21.15
N ILE A 111 -4.46 18.24 -20.82
CA ILE A 111 -3.74 19.07 -21.76
C ILE A 111 -2.25 18.79 -21.64
N TYR A 112 -1.57 18.53 -22.77
CA TYR A 112 -0.13 18.31 -22.79
C TYR A 112 0.56 19.51 -23.40
N ILE A 113 1.32 20.26 -22.58
CA ILE A 113 2.08 21.46 -22.98
C ILE A 113 3.43 21.44 -22.26
N ASP A 114 4.48 21.83 -22.95
CA ASP A 114 5.84 21.98 -22.40
C ASP A 114 6.33 20.74 -21.63
N SER A 115 6.10 19.56 -22.20
CA SER A 115 6.45 18.27 -21.57
C SER A 115 5.75 18.02 -20.23
N ARG A 116 4.59 18.63 -19.98
CA ARG A 116 3.77 18.43 -18.79
C ARG A 116 2.34 18.08 -19.17
N TYR A 117 1.76 17.20 -18.40
CA TYR A 117 0.32 16.96 -18.40
C TYR A 117 -0.33 17.90 -17.37
N TYR A 118 -1.25 18.73 -17.82
CA TYR A 118 -2.14 19.50 -16.97
C TYR A 118 -3.46 18.78 -16.93
N ILE A 119 -3.88 18.38 -15.74
CA ILE A 119 -5.10 17.63 -15.49
C ILE A 119 -6.05 18.53 -14.73
N LYS A 120 -7.27 18.62 -15.21
CA LYS A 120 -8.37 19.29 -14.55
C LYS A 120 -9.58 18.37 -14.51
N ALA A 121 -10.02 18.03 -13.30
CA ALA A 121 -11.25 17.31 -13.10
C ALA A 121 -12.41 18.30 -12.99
N ASN A 122 -13.44 18.12 -13.82
CA ASN A 122 -14.68 18.88 -13.70
C ASN A 122 -15.54 18.25 -12.59
N HIS A 123 -15.20 18.56 -11.34
CA HIS A 123 -15.77 17.90 -10.17
C HIS A 123 -16.03 18.89 -9.05
N PRO A 124 -17.14 18.75 -8.30
CA PRO A 124 -17.37 19.55 -7.10
C PRO A 124 -16.23 19.35 -6.09
N MET A 125 -15.82 20.45 -5.46
CA MET A 125 -14.75 20.43 -4.45
C MET A 125 -15.30 20.98 -3.13
N THR A 126 -16.46 20.43 -2.69
CA THR A 126 -17.07 20.81 -1.41
C THR A 126 -16.42 20.05 -0.24
N LYS A 127 -16.72 20.45 1.00
CA LYS A 127 -16.23 19.74 2.21
C LYS A 127 -16.62 18.27 2.24
N GLU A 128 -17.79 17.95 1.71
CA GLU A 128 -18.36 16.59 1.77
C GLU A 128 -18.15 15.79 0.49
N HIS A 129 -17.82 16.44 -0.64
CA HIS A 129 -17.67 15.79 -1.93
C HIS A 129 -16.53 16.44 -2.72
N TYR A 130 -15.40 15.76 -2.84
CA TYR A 130 -14.19 16.29 -3.46
C TYR A 130 -13.27 15.19 -3.98
N ILE A 131 -12.41 15.57 -4.92
CA ILE A 131 -11.26 14.74 -5.32
C ILE A 131 -10.18 14.85 -4.25
N SER A 132 -9.80 13.74 -3.64
CA SER A 132 -8.81 13.72 -2.55
C SER A 132 -7.38 13.58 -3.03
N PHE A 133 -7.16 12.99 -4.21
CA PHE A 133 -5.86 12.99 -4.88
C PHE A 133 -5.99 12.80 -6.38
N ILE A 134 -4.97 13.23 -7.11
CA ILE A 134 -4.72 12.92 -8.51
C ILE A 134 -3.34 12.29 -8.60
N ALA A 135 -3.19 11.17 -9.32
CA ALA A 135 -1.93 10.48 -9.47
C ALA A 135 -1.63 10.17 -10.94
N TYR A 136 -0.35 10.22 -11.30
CA TYR A 136 0.16 9.82 -12.60
C TYR A 136 1.04 8.59 -12.45
N VAL A 137 0.73 7.55 -13.19
CA VAL A 137 1.39 6.24 -13.13
C VAL A 137 1.87 5.83 -14.50
N THR A 138 3.17 5.58 -14.62
CA THR A 138 3.82 5.03 -15.83
C THR A 138 4.49 3.70 -15.52
N ASP A 139 5.26 3.16 -16.44
CA ASP A 139 6.01 1.91 -16.24
C ASP A 139 7.02 1.95 -15.10
N GLY A 140 7.64 3.10 -14.86
CA GLY A 140 8.71 3.24 -13.88
C GLY A 140 8.51 4.38 -12.88
N ARG A 141 7.35 5.05 -12.90
CA ARG A 141 7.12 6.23 -12.08
C ARG A 141 5.71 6.28 -11.52
N PHE A 142 5.64 6.64 -10.27
CA PHE A 142 4.44 7.02 -9.57
C PHE A 142 4.62 8.43 -8.99
N GLU A 143 3.66 9.30 -9.26
CA GLU A 143 3.60 10.64 -8.70
C GLU A 143 2.16 10.94 -8.28
N MET A 144 1.96 11.43 -7.06
CA MET A 144 0.64 11.74 -6.52
C MET A 144 0.61 13.15 -5.95
N LYS A 145 -0.45 13.87 -6.24
CA LYS A 145 -0.76 15.17 -5.65
C LYS A 145 -2.04 15.08 -4.83
N LYS A 146 -1.92 15.25 -3.52
CA LYS A 146 -3.05 15.34 -2.60
C LYS A 146 -3.88 16.58 -2.93
N ARG A 147 -5.21 16.46 -2.82
CA ARG A 147 -6.18 17.55 -2.95
C ARG A 147 -7.00 17.66 -1.69
N TYR A 148 -7.55 18.83 -1.45
CA TYR A 148 -8.32 19.15 -0.26
C TYR A 148 -9.66 19.76 -0.64
N PRO A 149 -10.66 19.65 0.24
CA PRO A 149 -11.94 20.34 0.06
C PRO A 149 -11.74 21.84 -0.17
N GLU A 150 -12.64 22.44 -0.92
CA GLU A 150 -12.67 23.88 -1.23
C GLU A 150 -11.44 24.37 -2.03
N GLY A 151 -10.58 23.45 -2.47
CA GLY A 151 -9.45 23.71 -3.36
C GLY A 151 -9.78 23.39 -4.83
N ASN A 152 -8.77 23.47 -5.71
CA ASN A 152 -8.90 23.13 -7.12
C ASN A 152 -8.69 21.62 -7.35
N ALA A 153 -9.53 21.02 -8.21
CA ALA A 153 -9.35 19.64 -8.68
C ALA A 153 -8.38 19.59 -9.88
N GLU A 154 -7.21 20.20 -9.73
CA GLU A 154 -6.21 20.34 -10.79
C GLU A 154 -4.87 19.76 -10.35
N ALA A 155 -4.13 19.17 -11.28
CA ALA A 155 -2.77 18.68 -11.05
C ALA A 155 -1.95 18.81 -12.32
N ASP A 156 -0.65 19.00 -12.17
CA ASP A 156 0.31 18.95 -13.26
C ASP A 156 1.38 17.90 -12.97
N PHE A 157 1.81 17.19 -14.00
CA PHE A 157 2.86 16.18 -13.88
C PHE A 157 3.83 16.30 -15.04
N LEU A 158 5.11 16.01 -14.79
CA LEU A 158 6.08 15.94 -15.86
C LEU A 158 5.74 14.72 -16.74
N GLY A 159 5.37 14.99 -18.00
CA GLY A 159 4.99 13.98 -18.98
C GLY A 159 6.22 13.20 -19.44
N ARG A 160 6.38 11.97 -18.94
CA ARG A 160 7.44 11.05 -19.34
C ARG A 160 6.83 9.71 -19.71
N GLY A 161 6.31 9.63 -20.95
CA GLY A 161 5.76 8.41 -21.51
C GLY A 161 4.26 8.22 -21.26
N HIS A 162 3.75 7.14 -21.82
CA HIS A 162 2.35 6.75 -21.69
C HIS A 162 2.07 6.15 -20.33
N GLY A 163 0.88 6.41 -19.78
CA GLY A 163 0.50 5.92 -18.48
C GLY A 163 -0.99 6.08 -18.20
N PHE A 164 -1.31 6.16 -16.94
CA PHE A 164 -2.66 6.39 -16.46
C PHE A 164 -2.68 7.57 -15.49
N ILE A 165 -3.67 8.41 -15.63
CA ILE A 165 -4.08 9.36 -14.61
C ILE A 165 -5.16 8.70 -13.76
N PHE A 166 -4.97 8.73 -12.46
CA PHE A 166 -5.95 8.29 -11.47
C PHE A 166 -6.45 9.51 -10.70
N ALA A 167 -7.74 9.53 -10.38
CA ALA A 167 -8.30 10.48 -9.44
C ALA A 167 -9.28 9.77 -8.51
N TYR A 168 -9.22 10.07 -7.23
CA TYR A 168 -10.09 9.48 -6.23
C TYR A 168 -11.08 10.51 -5.69
N CYS A 169 -12.36 10.23 -5.92
CA CYS A 169 -13.48 10.93 -5.32
C CYS A 169 -13.85 10.27 -3.98
N ASN A 170 -13.97 11.02 -2.91
CA ASN A 170 -14.30 10.49 -1.59
C ASN A 170 -15.70 9.84 -1.49
N ARG A 171 -16.60 10.09 -2.47
CA ARG A 171 -17.94 9.49 -2.54
C ARG A 171 -18.06 8.37 -3.58
N HIS A 172 -17.40 8.52 -4.72
CA HIS A 172 -17.64 7.66 -5.88
C HIS A 172 -16.50 6.69 -6.18
N GLY A 173 -15.36 6.81 -5.47
CA GLY A 173 -14.24 5.88 -5.63
C GLY A 173 -13.15 6.35 -6.57
N LEU A 174 -12.43 5.40 -7.17
CA LEU A 174 -11.23 5.63 -7.96
C LEU A 174 -11.55 5.56 -9.46
N PHE A 175 -11.20 6.63 -10.17
CA PHE A 175 -11.33 6.74 -11.62
C PHE A 175 -9.98 6.78 -12.29
N ARG A 176 -9.90 6.29 -13.53
CA ARG A 176 -8.68 6.33 -14.32
C ARG A 176 -8.95 6.78 -15.75
N LYS A 177 -7.94 7.37 -16.37
CA LYS A 177 -7.91 7.72 -17.81
C LYS A 177 -6.50 7.49 -18.34
N ARG A 178 -6.40 6.94 -19.54
CA ARG A 178 -5.11 6.71 -20.20
C ARG A 178 -4.57 7.99 -20.82
N VAL A 179 -3.24 8.19 -20.76
CA VAL A 179 -2.49 9.29 -21.38
C VAL A 179 -1.33 8.77 -22.21
#